data_35de7a35603d21c8524fe70073822749
#
_entry.id   35de7a35603d21c8524fe70073822749
#
_cell.length_a   1.000
_cell.length_b   1.000
_cell.length_c   1.000
_cell.angle_alpha   90.00
_cell.angle_beta   90.00
_cell.angle_gamma   90.00
#
_symmetry.space_group_name_H-M   'P 1'
#
loop_
_entity.id
_entity.type
_entity.pdbx_description
1 polymer ?
#
loop_
_entity_poly.entity_id
_entity_poly.type
_entity_poly.pdbx_seq_one_letter_code
_entity_poly.pdbx_strand_id
1 'polypeptide(L)'
;MCGGFGSAKLVDNDDMRGLVTEIKSNVENHLAKTFDTFEGHSYKSQLVNGTNYTIKIFVGDDKYIHVKFHKALECYDGTVTIKEVIEDQTLDSNL
;
A
#
# COMPACT_ATOMS: atom_id res chain seq x y z
N MET A 1 -15.88 16.58 8.54
CA MET A 1 -14.86 15.84 9.26
C MET A 1 -14.07 14.97 8.32
N CYS A 2 -12.83 15.19 8.29
CA CYS A 2 -12.00 14.29 7.53
C CYS A 2 -11.74 13.11 8.42
N GLY A 3 -12.28 12.06 8.03
CA GLY A 3 -12.35 10.99 8.90
C GLY A 3 -11.21 10.05 8.94
N GLY A 4 -11.50 8.94 9.44
CA GLY A 4 -10.62 7.81 9.37
C GLY A 4 -10.64 7.18 8.00
N PHE A 5 -10.05 6.02 7.91
CA PHE A 5 -10.05 5.25 6.68
C PHE A 5 -11.45 4.76 6.35
N GLY A 6 -11.75 4.71 5.06
CA GLY A 6 -12.98 4.08 4.59
C GLY A 6 -12.90 2.57 4.69
N SER A 7 -13.93 1.90 4.16
CA SER A 7 -13.95 0.44 4.10
C SER A 7 -12.87 -0.07 3.16
N ALA A 8 -12.38 -1.28 3.43
CA ALA A 8 -11.40 -1.92 2.56
C ALA A 8 -12.01 -2.20 1.19
N LYS A 9 -11.22 -1.98 0.14
CA LYS A 9 -11.59 -2.23 -1.24
C LYS A 9 -10.57 -3.16 -1.87
N LEU A 10 -10.99 -3.89 -2.89
CA LEU A 10 -10.07 -4.75 -3.62
C LEU A 10 -9.24 -3.93 -4.60
N VAL A 11 -8.01 -4.38 -4.83
CA VAL A 11 -7.14 -3.79 -5.86
C VAL A 11 -7.57 -4.41 -7.20
N ASP A 12 -8.54 -3.79 -7.85
CA ASP A 12 -9.16 -4.35 -9.04
C ASP A 12 -9.17 -3.41 -10.24
N ASN A 13 -8.41 -2.32 -10.16
CA ASN A 13 -8.29 -1.38 -11.27
C ASN A 13 -6.83 -1.06 -11.57
N ASP A 14 -6.60 -0.51 -12.77
CA ASP A 14 -5.25 -0.24 -13.24
C ASP A 14 -4.54 0.84 -12.44
N ASP A 15 -5.28 1.82 -11.94
CA ASP A 15 -4.70 2.89 -11.13
C ASP A 15 -4.06 2.34 -9.86
N MET A 16 -4.77 1.45 -9.18
CA MET A 16 -4.25 0.85 -7.95
C MET A 16 -3.14 -0.15 -8.24
N ARG A 17 -3.24 -0.90 -9.35
CA ARG A 17 -2.16 -1.80 -9.74
C ARG A 17 -0.89 -1.03 -10.07
N GLY A 18 -1.02 0.11 -10.74
CA GLY A 18 0.10 1.00 -11.03
C GLY A 18 0.73 1.53 -9.76
N LEU A 19 -0.09 1.89 -8.78
CA LEU A 19 0.40 2.37 -7.49
C LEU A 19 1.15 1.29 -6.74
N VAL A 20 0.65 0.05 -6.76
CA VAL A 20 1.33 -1.10 -6.16
C VAL A 20 2.71 -1.29 -6.82
N THR A 21 2.77 -1.19 -8.13
CA THR A 21 4.04 -1.29 -8.86
C THR A 21 5.00 -0.17 -8.46
N GLU A 22 4.47 1.04 -8.31
CA GLU A 22 5.26 2.20 -7.93
C GLU A 22 5.87 2.03 -6.54
N ILE A 23 5.10 1.53 -5.57
CA ILE A 23 5.60 1.40 -4.20
C ILE A 23 6.51 0.20 -4.02
N LYS A 24 6.55 -0.74 -4.96
CA LYS A 24 7.34 -1.95 -4.82
C LYS A 24 8.81 -1.65 -4.54
N SER A 25 9.44 -0.82 -5.35
CA SER A 25 10.84 -0.49 -5.16
C SER A 25 11.07 0.27 -3.86
N ASN A 26 10.14 1.13 -3.46
CA ASN A 26 10.23 1.86 -2.20
C ASN A 26 10.16 0.90 -1.01
N VAL A 27 9.28 -0.10 -1.07
CA VAL A 27 9.17 -1.11 -0.02
C VAL A 27 10.41 -1.98 0.02
N GLU A 28 10.91 -2.40 -1.14
CA GLU A 28 12.13 -3.20 -1.21
C GLU A 28 13.31 -2.46 -0.59
N ASN A 29 13.44 -1.18 -0.87
CA ASN A 29 14.49 -0.35 -0.28
C ASN A 29 14.30 -0.20 1.23
N HIS A 30 13.06 -0.03 1.67
CA HIS A 30 12.74 0.14 3.08
C HIS A 30 13.11 -1.10 3.90
N LEU A 31 12.88 -2.28 3.34
CA LEU A 31 13.14 -3.56 4.01
C LEU A 31 14.52 -4.16 3.67
N ALA A 32 15.24 -3.55 2.73
CA ALA A 32 16.53 -4.04 2.25
C ALA A 32 16.43 -5.47 1.70
N LYS A 33 15.34 -5.76 0.94
CA LYS A 33 15.16 -7.06 0.30
C LYS A 33 14.32 -6.91 -0.96
N THR A 34 14.29 -7.96 -1.78
CA THR A 34 13.51 -7.98 -3.01
C THR A 34 12.38 -8.99 -2.91
N PHE A 35 11.32 -8.76 -3.69
CA PHE A 35 10.16 -9.65 -3.75
C PHE A 35 10.01 -10.18 -5.17
N ASP A 36 9.92 -11.50 -5.30
CA ASP A 36 9.60 -12.13 -6.59
C ASP A 36 8.12 -11.96 -6.90
N THR A 37 7.28 -11.98 -5.88
CA THR A 37 5.84 -11.79 -5.98
C THR A 37 5.46 -10.56 -5.17
N PHE A 38 4.70 -9.63 -5.79
CA PHE A 38 4.28 -8.40 -5.13
C PHE A 38 2.96 -7.96 -5.77
N GLU A 39 1.87 -8.46 -5.23
CA GLU A 39 0.54 -8.25 -5.81
C GLU A 39 -0.40 -7.60 -4.81
N GLY A 40 -1.03 -6.49 -5.20
CA GLY A 40 -2.00 -5.82 -4.35
C GLY A 40 -3.25 -6.66 -4.21
N HIS A 41 -3.73 -6.84 -2.99
CA HIS A 41 -4.97 -7.57 -2.71
C HIS A 41 -6.10 -6.62 -2.37
N SER A 42 -5.92 -5.82 -1.34
CA SER A 42 -6.95 -4.90 -0.86
C SER A 42 -6.29 -3.69 -0.22
N TYR A 43 -7.07 -2.63 -0.06
CA TYR A 43 -6.54 -1.40 0.49
C TYR A 43 -7.60 -0.59 1.20
N LYS A 44 -7.16 0.29 2.06
CA LYS A 44 -7.96 1.37 2.64
C LYS A 44 -7.26 2.68 2.32
N SER A 45 -8.03 3.74 2.22
CA SER A 45 -7.48 5.06 1.97
C SER A 45 -8.15 6.10 2.84
N GLN A 46 -7.41 7.16 3.11
CA GLN A 46 -7.90 8.30 3.87
C GLN A 46 -7.49 9.57 3.14
N LEU A 47 -8.47 10.34 2.71
CA LEU A 47 -8.20 11.63 2.07
C LEU A 47 -7.85 12.64 3.13
N VAL A 48 -6.66 13.19 2.98
CA VAL A 48 -6.14 14.26 3.83
C VAL A 48 -5.53 15.29 2.89
N ASN A 49 -4.41 15.85 3.23
CA ASN A 49 -3.67 16.67 2.28
C ASN A 49 -2.79 15.71 1.44
N GLY A 50 -3.37 15.18 0.39
CA GLY A 50 -2.88 13.99 -0.31
C GLY A 50 -3.74 12.79 0.09
N THR A 51 -3.20 11.60 0.03
CA THR A 51 -3.93 10.38 0.42
C THR A 51 -3.03 9.45 1.22
N ASN A 52 -3.52 9.02 2.37
CA ASN A 52 -2.89 7.96 3.15
C ASN A 52 -3.48 6.63 2.70
N TYR A 53 -2.61 5.66 2.42
CA TYR A 53 -3.03 4.32 2.02
C TYR A 53 -2.52 3.28 3.00
N THR A 54 -3.30 2.23 3.18
CA THR A 54 -2.84 0.99 3.80
C THR A 54 -3.22 -0.12 2.82
N ILE A 55 -2.24 -0.78 2.24
CA ILE A 55 -2.46 -1.80 1.22
C ILE A 55 -1.97 -3.16 1.72
N LYS A 56 -2.81 -4.17 1.55
CA LYS A 56 -2.42 -5.57 1.77
C LYS A 56 -1.81 -6.10 0.49
N ILE A 57 -0.58 -6.57 0.56
CA ILE A 57 0.20 -7.06 -0.58
C ILE A 57 0.49 -8.53 -0.38
N PHE A 58 0.18 -9.35 -1.40
CA PHE A 58 0.57 -10.75 -1.42
C PHE A 58 2.00 -10.86 -1.91
N VAL A 59 2.86 -11.51 -1.13
CA VAL A 59 4.28 -11.63 -1.46
C VAL A 59 4.74 -13.07 -1.67
N GLY A 60 3.79 -13.99 -1.87
CA GLY A 60 4.08 -15.41 -2.11
C GLY A 60 4.04 -16.24 -0.84
N ASP A 61 4.03 -17.57 -0.98
CA ASP A 61 4.06 -18.52 0.14
C ASP A 61 2.99 -18.27 1.19
N ASP A 62 1.79 -17.88 0.76
CA ASP A 62 0.66 -17.52 1.65
C ASP A 62 0.99 -16.39 2.63
N LYS A 63 1.99 -15.58 2.31
CA LYS A 63 2.42 -14.47 3.15
C LYS A 63 1.95 -13.15 2.59
N TYR A 64 1.60 -12.25 3.48
CA TYR A 64 1.14 -10.91 3.13
C TYR A 64 1.91 -9.88 3.96
N ILE A 65 2.01 -8.68 3.40
CA ILE A 65 2.50 -7.52 4.15
C ILE A 65 1.47 -6.41 4.05
N HIS A 66 1.45 -5.56 5.06
CA HIS A 66 0.65 -4.33 5.03
C HIS A 66 1.61 -3.16 4.87
N VAL A 67 1.40 -2.35 3.84
CA VAL A 67 2.22 -1.18 3.58
C VAL A 67 1.39 0.06 3.85
N LYS A 68 1.86 0.90 4.77
CA LYS A 68 1.26 2.19 5.05
C LYS A 68 2.11 3.26 4.41
N PHE A 69 1.51 4.07 3.55
CA PHE A 69 2.26 5.11 2.86
C PHE A 69 1.36 6.32 2.59
N HIS A 70 2.00 7.43 2.32
CA HIS A 70 1.33 8.68 1.96
C HIS A 70 1.70 9.03 0.53
N LYS A 71 0.69 9.34 -0.28
CA LYS A 71 0.92 9.86 -1.63
C LYS A 71 0.50 11.32 -1.64
N ALA A 72 1.46 12.21 -1.92
CA ALA A 72 1.22 13.64 -1.97
C ALA A 72 0.30 13.98 -3.14
N LEU A 73 -0.33 15.16 -3.08
CA LEU A 73 -1.13 15.66 -4.19
C LEU A 73 -0.25 15.81 -5.43
N GLU A 74 -0.86 15.66 -6.60
CA GLU A 74 -0.14 15.80 -7.88
C GLU A 74 0.53 17.18 -7.99
N CYS A 75 -0.09 18.22 -7.44
CA CYS A 75 0.50 19.55 -7.45
C CYS A 75 1.75 19.65 -6.58
N TYR A 76 2.03 18.63 -5.78
CA TYR A 76 3.27 18.51 -4.98
C TYR A 76 4.09 17.31 -5.46
N ASP A 77 4.10 17.03 -6.76
CA ASP A 77 4.86 15.96 -7.41
C ASP A 77 4.32 14.54 -7.20
N GLY A 78 3.22 14.37 -6.47
CA GLY A 78 2.66 13.05 -6.23
C GLY A 78 3.61 12.09 -5.52
N THR A 79 4.55 12.61 -4.71
CA THR A 79 5.58 11.81 -4.06
C THR A 79 4.97 10.77 -3.10
N VAL A 80 5.49 9.55 -3.16
CA VAL A 80 5.11 8.49 -2.24
C VAL A 80 6.11 8.40 -1.11
N THR A 81 5.61 8.41 0.12
CA THR A 81 6.45 8.27 1.31
C THR A 81 5.98 7.06 2.11
N ILE A 82 6.83 6.05 2.26
CA ILE A 82 6.51 4.87 3.05
C ILE A 82 6.56 5.24 4.53
N LYS A 83 5.46 4.96 5.23
CA LYS A 83 5.36 5.24 6.65
C LYS A 83 5.69 4.01 7.49
N GLU A 84 5.18 2.86 7.09
CA GLU A 84 5.37 1.63 7.85
C GLU A 84 5.14 0.43 6.96
N VAL A 85 5.91 -0.63 7.16
CA VAL A 85 5.67 -1.92 6.51
C VAL A 85 5.55 -2.97 7.61
N ILE A 86 4.42 -3.65 7.65
CA ILE A 86 4.13 -4.69 8.65
C ILE A 86 4.21 -6.03 7.95
N GLU A 87 5.20 -6.83 8.31
CA GLU A 87 5.42 -8.15 7.71
C GLU A 87 4.64 -9.24 8.44
N ASP A 88 4.69 -10.45 7.90
CA ASP A 88 4.09 -11.65 8.52
C ASP A 88 2.58 -11.52 8.75
N GLN A 89 1.89 -10.87 7.82
CA GLN A 89 0.45 -10.78 7.85
C GLN A 89 -0.18 -11.95 7.09
N THR A 90 -1.47 -12.14 7.27
CA THR A 90 -2.23 -13.16 6.58
C THR A 90 -3.36 -12.52 5.79
N LEU A 91 -4.01 -13.31 4.92
CA LEU A 91 -5.15 -12.82 4.16
C LEU A 91 -6.24 -12.26 5.08
N ASP A 92 -6.43 -12.87 6.24
CA ASP A 92 -7.48 -12.49 7.17
C ASP A 92 -7.07 -11.36 8.13
N SER A 93 -5.82 -10.94 8.12
CA SER A 93 -5.37 -9.82 8.97
C SER A 93 -6.10 -8.54 8.57
N ASN A 94 -6.55 -7.79 9.55
CA ASN A 94 -7.23 -6.50 9.30
C ASN A 94 -6.23 -5.44 8.86
N LEU A 95 -6.63 -4.67 7.86
CA LEU A 95 -5.85 -3.51 7.41
C LEU A 95 -5.84 -2.38 8.44
#